data_974cbacf019cbcc61cd84594487c0d37
#
_entry.id   974cbacf019cbcc61cd84594487c0d37
#
_cell.length_a   1.000
_cell.length_b   1.000
_cell.length_c   1.000
_cell.angle_alpha   90.00
_cell.angle_beta   90.00
_cell.angle_gamma   90.00
#
_symmetry.space_group_name_H-M   'P 1'
#
loop_
_entity.id
_entity.type
_entity.pdbx_description
1 polymer ?
#
loop_
_entity_poly.entity_id
_entity_poly.type
_entity_poly.pdbx_seq_one_letter_code
_entity_poly.pdbx_strand_id
1 'polypeptide(L)'
;MTISTIFFDESHNTGANLLDAKQPVFTLASVDYIPDECSELLLLVSSHQASEAKFSSLQSSEAGRRKILDFVSSSIHSEKRVKTMIVHNRFNVVTQFIDIIEETLMRRDGINIYKNSGNIVLANLHWHLTLHFCGEQKFNDFLACFVEMIRNQSSESKSKFFDSAKVLFDNCTDEKHKSMLAPYIYAERFINDILNGIDKKYAIDPAISSLFCHLTEWGKRLNEPPIVIYDESKPITASQPIFMKMIDGSIPPGKIGYGQRKFKFPLKVRELRSGNSKQYPALQIADLIAGATRYYYSAFFRNESDQFANKLQDAGIERFVFGLSGREIWNT
;
A
#
# COMPACT_ATOMS: atom_id res chain seq x y z
N MET A 1 -15.64 -19.46 22.42
CA MET A 1 -15.14 -19.14 21.07
C MET A 1 -13.74 -18.57 21.22
N THR A 2 -12.78 -19.11 20.47
CA THR A 2 -11.39 -18.62 20.55
C THR A 2 -11.28 -17.35 19.72
N ILE A 3 -10.68 -16.30 20.30
CA ILE A 3 -10.47 -15.01 19.60
C ILE A 3 -9.25 -15.20 18.71
N SER A 4 -9.42 -14.92 17.41
CA SER A 4 -8.30 -14.94 16.45
C SER A 4 -7.34 -13.78 16.69
N THR A 5 -6.06 -14.06 16.56
CA THR A 5 -5.00 -13.03 16.54
C THR A 5 -4.39 -12.99 15.15
N ILE A 6 -4.40 -11.81 14.52
CA ILE A 6 -3.86 -11.59 13.18
C ILE A 6 -2.55 -10.83 13.30
N PHE A 7 -1.52 -11.34 12.64
CA PHE A 7 -0.17 -10.79 12.68
C PHE A 7 0.18 -10.14 11.36
N PHE A 8 0.80 -8.96 11.41
CA PHE A 8 1.10 -8.13 10.24
C PHE A 8 2.56 -7.78 10.17
N ASP A 9 3.12 -7.86 8.97
CA ASP A 9 4.42 -7.29 8.68
C ASP A 9 4.48 -6.71 7.27
N GLU A 10 5.32 -5.68 7.09
CA GLU A 10 5.50 -4.98 5.84
C GLU A 10 6.84 -5.31 5.19
N SER A 11 6.90 -5.26 3.87
CA SER A 11 8.15 -5.35 3.13
C SER A 11 8.27 -4.16 2.19
N HIS A 12 9.13 -3.27 2.54
CA HIS A 12 9.69 -2.14 1.79
C HIS A 12 10.32 -1.13 2.76
N ASN A 13 11.29 -0.32 2.30
CA ASN A 13 11.72 0.88 3.02
C ASN A 13 10.67 1.97 2.84
N THR A 14 9.60 1.93 3.66
CA THR A 14 8.62 2.99 3.72
C THR A 14 9.27 4.28 4.18
N GLY A 15 8.87 5.36 3.59
CA GLY A 15 9.12 6.70 4.12
C GLY A 15 10.12 7.55 3.37
N ALA A 16 11.17 7.03 2.77
CA ALA A 16 12.18 7.92 2.18
C ALA A 16 11.96 8.22 0.69
N ASN A 17 11.64 7.21 -0.13
CA ASN A 17 11.57 7.42 -1.58
C ASN A 17 10.50 6.56 -2.26
N LEU A 18 9.25 7.05 -2.25
CA LEU A 18 8.12 6.39 -2.92
C LEU A 18 8.28 6.28 -4.45
N LEU A 19 9.21 7.02 -5.03
CA LEU A 19 9.47 7.05 -6.47
C LEU A 19 10.74 6.32 -6.88
N ASP A 20 11.36 5.56 -5.98
CA ASP A 20 12.54 4.75 -6.28
C ASP A 20 12.17 3.61 -7.25
N ALA A 21 12.67 3.71 -8.50
CA ALA A 21 12.45 2.69 -9.51
C ALA A 21 13.03 1.30 -9.13
N LYS A 22 14.02 1.26 -8.22
CA LYS A 22 14.59 0.00 -7.71
C LYS A 22 13.66 -0.69 -6.72
N GLN A 23 12.73 0.06 -6.12
CA GLN A 23 11.79 -0.42 -5.14
C GLN A 23 10.35 0.00 -5.50
N PRO A 24 9.81 -0.51 -6.63
CA PRO A 24 8.52 -0.03 -7.16
C PRO A 24 7.33 -0.45 -6.31
N VAL A 25 7.49 -1.43 -5.40
CA VAL A 25 6.39 -2.09 -4.71
C VAL A 25 6.55 -2.03 -3.19
N PHE A 26 5.47 -1.66 -2.53
CA PHE A 26 5.23 -1.90 -1.11
C PHE A 26 4.30 -3.10 -0.95
N THR A 27 4.53 -3.93 0.08
CA THR A 27 3.62 -5.03 0.45
C THR A 27 3.37 -5.03 1.94
N LEU A 28 2.11 -5.29 2.33
CA LEU A 28 1.72 -5.61 3.69
C LEU A 28 1.12 -7.01 3.67
N ALA A 29 1.68 -7.92 4.46
CA ALA A 29 1.14 -9.26 4.65
C ALA A 29 0.49 -9.41 6.02
N SER A 30 -0.49 -10.30 6.10
CA SER A 30 -1.10 -10.68 7.37
C SER A 30 -1.41 -12.16 7.42
N VAL A 31 -1.26 -12.76 8.60
CA VAL A 31 -1.42 -14.20 8.82
C VAL A 31 -2.22 -14.48 10.10
N ASP A 32 -2.95 -15.61 10.08
CA ASP A 32 -3.73 -16.13 11.19
C ASP A 32 -3.23 -17.53 11.54
N TYR A 33 -2.11 -17.64 12.25
CA TYR A 33 -1.50 -18.91 12.65
C TYR A 33 -1.36 -19.01 14.17
N ILE A 34 -1.61 -20.22 14.68
CA ILE A 34 -1.34 -20.59 16.06
C ILE A 34 0.15 -20.97 16.24
N PRO A 35 0.70 -20.99 17.48
CA PRO A 35 2.13 -21.22 17.71
C PRO A 35 2.68 -22.52 17.11
N ASP A 36 1.91 -23.62 17.14
CA ASP A 36 2.37 -24.92 16.62
C ASP A 36 2.55 -24.87 15.11
N GLU A 37 1.61 -24.27 14.37
CA GLU A 37 1.72 -24.07 12.92
C GLU A 37 2.86 -23.11 12.55
N CYS A 38 3.08 -22.07 13.37
CA CYS A 38 4.24 -21.19 13.20
C CYS A 38 5.55 -21.98 13.32
N SER A 39 5.64 -22.86 14.30
CA SER A 39 6.83 -23.68 14.51
C SER A 39 7.09 -24.60 13.32
N GLU A 40 6.06 -25.26 12.80
CA GLU A 40 6.16 -26.12 11.62
C GLU A 40 6.60 -25.34 10.37
N LEU A 41 5.99 -24.19 10.10
CA LEU A 41 6.35 -23.32 8.97
C LEU A 41 7.79 -22.79 9.08
N LEU A 42 8.21 -22.37 10.27
CA LEU A 42 9.55 -21.83 10.47
C LEU A 42 10.64 -22.89 10.41
N LEU A 43 10.34 -24.17 10.66
CA LEU A 43 11.29 -25.28 10.42
C LEU A 43 11.72 -25.36 8.95
N LEU A 44 10.84 -25.04 7.99
CA LEU A 44 11.17 -25.04 6.55
C LEU A 44 12.26 -24.04 6.19
N VAL A 45 12.35 -22.93 6.93
CA VAL A 45 13.28 -21.82 6.66
C VAL A 45 14.39 -21.68 7.69
N SER A 46 14.36 -22.49 8.78
CA SER A 46 15.32 -22.39 9.88
C SER A 46 16.76 -22.56 9.41
N SER A 47 17.67 -21.86 10.08
CA SER A 47 19.10 -22.08 9.98
C SER A 47 19.69 -22.20 11.39
N HIS A 48 20.72 -23.04 11.55
CA HIS A 48 21.38 -23.23 12.86
C HIS A 48 22.05 -21.97 13.42
N GLN A 49 22.17 -20.92 12.62
CA GLN A 49 22.92 -19.70 12.96
C GLN A 49 22.05 -18.45 13.18
N ALA A 50 20.79 -18.49 12.79
CA ALA A 50 19.91 -17.32 12.88
C ALA A 50 18.83 -17.50 13.95
N SER A 51 18.70 -16.51 14.83
CA SER A 51 17.66 -16.48 15.86
C SER A 51 16.26 -16.14 15.27
N GLU A 52 16.20 -15.61 14.05
CA GLU A 52 14.97 -15.23 13.35
C GLU A 52 15.10 -15.55 11.87
N ALA A 53 13.99 -15.99 11.28
CA ALA A 53 13.87 -16.12 9.83
C ALA A 53 13.46 -14.77 9.23
N LYS A 54 14.32 -14.22 8.36
CA LYS A 54 14.01 -12.97 7.62
C LYS A 54 14.17 -13.19 6.13
N PHE A 55 13.19 -12.70 5.37
CA PHE A 55 13.22 -12.80 3.91
C PHE A 55 14.50 -12.19 3.32
N SER A 56 14.89 -11.00 3.79
CA SER A 56 16.09 -10.28 3.31
C SER A 56 17.39 -11.09 3.45
N SER A 57 17.50 -11.91 4.49
CA SER A 57 18.66 -12.77 4.71
C SER A 57 18.59 -14.02 3.83
N LEU A 58 17.45 -14.68 3.76
CA LEU A 58 17.28 -15.91 3.00
C LEU A 58 17.40 -15.72 1.49
N GLN A 59 16.86 -14.65 0.93
CA GLN A 59 16.91 -14.37 -0.51
C GLN A 59 18.32 -14.18 -1.05
N SER A 60 19.30 -13.92 -0.20
CA SER A 60 20.68 -13.62 -0.60
C SER A 60 21.47 -14.85 -1.08
N SER A 61 21.00 -16.06 -0.79
CA SER A 61 21.66 -17.32 -1.18
C SER A 61 20.71 -18.24 -1.92
N GLU A 62 21.27 -19.11 -2.77
CA GLU A 62 20.45 -20.11 -3.49
C GLU A 62 19.77 -21.11 -2.55
N ALA A 63 20.49 -21.52 -1.49
CA ALA A 63 19.91 -22.40 -0.47
C ALA A 63 18.75 -21.71 0.28
N GLY A 64 18.89 -20.43 0.62
CA GLY A 64 17.82 -19.67 1.25
C GLY A 64 16.62 -19.47 0.31
N ARG A 65 16.87 -19.21 -0.99
CA ARG A 65 15.79 -19.12 -1.99
C ARG A 65 15.01 -20.43 -2.11
N ARG A 66 15.67 -21.57 -2.10
CA ARG A 66 15.00 -22.89 -2.08
C ARG A 66 14.09 -23.02 -0.84
N LYS A 67 14.60 -22.69 0.34
CA LYS A 67 13.80 -22.72 1.57
C LYS A 67 12.56 -21.79 1.50
N ILE A 68 12.71 -20.60 0.90
CA ILE A 68 11.55 -19.70 0.67
C ILE A 68 10.53 -20.36 -0.24
N LEU A 69 10.93 -21.06 -1.32
CA LEU A 69 10.01 -21.74 -2.21
C LEU A 69 9.27 -22.88 -1.51
N ASP A 70 9.98 -23.71 -0.73
CA ASP A 70 9.38 -24.77 0.07
C ASP A 70 8.38 -24.20 1.09
N PHE A 71 8.73 -23.08 1.72
CA PHE A 71 7.84 -22.37 2.64
C PHE A 71 6.59 -21.85 1.92
N VAL A 72 6.73 -21.12 0.80
CA VAL A 72 5.59 -20.56 0.06
C VAL A 72 4.65 -21.66 -0.44
N SER A 73 5.17 -22.79 -0.90
CA SER A 73 4.39 -23.92 -1.43
C SER A 73 3.77 -24.83 -0.35
N SER A 74 4.08 -24.57 0.94
CA SER A 74 3.52 -25.37 2.04
C SER A 74 1.99 -25.42 2.02
N SER A 75 1.44 -26.62 2.24
CA SER A 75 -0.01 -26.86 2.32
C SER A 75 -0.68 -26.26 3.56
N ILE A 76 0.09 -25.84 4.55
CA ILE A 76 -0.40 -25.11 5.74
C ILE A 76 -0.95 -23.74 5.33
N HIS A 77 -0.36 -23.14 4.30
CA HIS A 77 -0.84 -21.85 3.77
C HIS A 77 -2.15 -21.99 3.00
N SER A 78 -3.05 -21.08 3.26
CA SER A 78 -4.29 -20.94 2.49
C SER A 78 -4.70 -19.47 2.34
N GLU A 79 -5.45 -19.18 1.29
CA GLU A 79 -6.03 -17.85 1.07
C GLU A 79 -6.94 -17.37 2.22
N LYS A 80 -7.42 -18.29 3.05
CA LYS A 80 -8.23 -17.94 4.21
C LYS A 80 -7.39 -17.44 5.39
N ARG A 81 -6.14 -17.83 5.44
CA ARG A 81 -5.24 -17.60 6.58
C ARG A 81 -4.09 -16.65 6.28
N VAL A 82 -3.82 -16.42 5.00
CA VAL A 82 -2.79 -15.47 4.53
C VAL A 82 -3.43 -14.43 3.64
N LYS A 83 -3.07 -13.18 3.83
CA LYS A 83 -3.51 -12.05 3.03
C LYS A 83 -2.35 -11.13 2.73
N THR A 84 -2.24 -10.69 1.48
CA THR A 84 -1.24 -9.71 1.08
C THR A 84 -1.89 -8.59 0.27
N MET A 85 -1.60 -7.36 0.64
CA MET A 85 -1.92 -6.15 -0.12
C MET A 85 -0.67 -5.66 -0.81
N ILE A 86 -0.77 -5.34 -2.09
CA ILE A 86 0.32 -4.84 -2.92
C ILE A 86 0.00 -3.43 -3.34
N VAL A 87 0.98 -2.55 -3.25
CA VAL A 87 0.87 -1.17 -3.70
C VAL A 87 2.05 -0.84 -4.62
N HIS A 88 1.76 -0.48 -5.86
CA HIS A 88 2.75 0.10 -6.75
C HIS A 88 3.01 1.55 -6.33
N ASN A 89 4.19 1.82 -5.79
CA ASN A 89 4.50 3.08 -5.10
C ASN A 89 4.26 4.33 -5.96
N ARG A 90 4.75 4.35 -7.20
CA ARG A 90 4.55 5.48 -8.11
C ARG A 90 3.08 5.68 -8.47
N PHE A 91 2.32 4.60 -8.68
CA PHE A 91 0.88 4.69 -8.92
C PHE A 91 0.12 5.16 -7.68
N ASN A 92 0.55 4.75 -6.49
CA ASN A 92 0.02 5.29 -5.24
C ASN A 92 0.18 6.82 -5.15
N VAL A 93 1.34 7.36 -5.55
CA VAL A 93 1.51 8.82 -5.60
C VAL A 93 0.50 9.46 -6.56
N VAL A 94 0.20 8.82 -7.70
CA VAL A 94 -0.86 9.29 -8.62
C VAL A 94 -2.22 9.29 -7.94
N THR A 95 -2.60 8.22 -7.23
CA THR A 95 -3.89 8.20 -6.51
C THR A 95 -3.94 9.25 -5.41
N GLN A 96 -2.83 9.50 -4.72
CA GLN A 96 -2.77 10.49 -3.64
C GLN A 96 -2.92 11.93 -4.13
N PHE A 97 -2.34 12.31 -5.26
CA PHE A 97 -2.54 13.67 -5.75
C PHE A 97 -3.98 13.90 -6.22
N ILE A 98 -4.64 12.87 -6.75
CA ILE A 98 -6.06 12.94 -7.09
C ILE A 98 -6.93 13.08 -5.82
N ASP A 99 -6.69 12.24 -4.83
CA ASP A 99 -7.47 12.25 -3.59
C ASP A 99 -7.23 13.54 -2.78
N ILE A 100 -6.02 14.08 -2.78
CA ILE A 100 -5.68 15.27 -1.99
C ILE A 100 -6.08 16.57 -2.71
N ILE A 101 -5.78 16.68 -4.01
CA ILE A 101 -5.97 17.93 -4.75
C ILE A 101 -7.28 17.91 -5.51
N GLU A 102 -7.44 16.97 -6.42
CA GLU A 102 -8.55 16.98 -7.38
C GLU A 102 -9.90 16.70 -6.68
N GLU A 103 -9.92 15.73 -5.77
CA GLU A 103 -11.11 15.45 -4.96
C GLU A 103 -11.54 16.65 -4.13
N THR A 104 -10.58 17.32 -3.49
CA THR A 104 -10.89 18.49 -2.66
C THR A 104 -11.47 19.63 -3.50
N LEU A 105 -10.93 19.89 -4.69
CA LEU A 105 -11.46 20.90 -5.60
C LEU A 105 -12.84 20.52 -6.11
N MET A 106 -13.01 19.29 -6.60
CA MET A 106 -14.28 18.80 -7.12
C MET A 106 -15.38 18.80 -6.07
N ARG A 107 -15.05 18.45 -4.82
CA ARG A 107 -15.99 18.50 -3.69
C ARG A 107 -16.48 19.93 -3.41
N ARG A 108 -15.63 20.93 -3.54
CA ARG A 108 -16.04 22.36 -3.41
C ARG A 108 -17.08 22.74 -4.45
N ASP A 109 -16.99 22.14 -5.64
CA ASP A 109 -17.97 22.35 -6.74
C ASP A 109 -19.18 21.39 -6.62
N GLY A 110 -19.30 20.63 -5.51
CA GLY A 110 -20.40 19.69 -5.26
C GLY A 110 -20.26 18.35 -6.00
N ILE A 111 -19.12 18.09 -6.63
CA ILE A 111 -18.85 16.87 -7.39
C ILE A 111 -18.16 15.84 -6.49
N ASN A 112 -18.70 14.63 -6.48
CA ASN A 112 -18.14 13.50 -5.73
C ASN A 112 -17.49 12.51 -6.71
N ILE A 113 -16.15 12.55 -6.79
CA ILE A 113 -15.38 11.69 -7.69
C ILE A 113 -15.35 10.22 -7.29
N TYR A 114 -15.69 9.88 -6.04
CA TYR A 114 -15.76 8.48 -5.62
C TYR A 114 -17.00 7.76 -6.14
N LYS A 115 -18.03 8.52 -6.54
CA LYS A 115 -19.22 7.95 -7.14
C LYS A 115 -18.86 7.28 -8.48
N ASN A 116 -19.35 6.05 -8.68
CA ASN A 116 -19.07 5.25 -9.87
C ASN A 116 -17.56 5.00 -10.12
N SER A 117 -16.75 4.96 -9.06
CA SER A 117 -15.29 4.75 -9.13
C SER A 117 -14.54 5.79 -9.96
N GLY A 118 -15.04 7.01 -10.06
CA GLY A 118 -14.45 8.08 -10.85
C GLY A 118 -12.99 8.38 -10.47
N ASN A 119 -12.64 8.33 -9.17
CA ASN A 119 -11.25 8.49 -8.72
C ASN A 119 -10.31 7.43 -9.32
N ILE A 120 -10.78 6.18 -9.51
CA ILE A 120 -9.98 5.12 -10.13
C ILE A 120 -9.80 5.41 -11.61
N VAL A 121 -10.88 5.82 -12.29
CA VAL A 121 -10.81 6.21 -13.69
C VAL A 121 -9.83 7.36 -13.89
N LEU A 122 -9.90 8.40 -13.06
CA LEU A 122 -8.97 9.54 -13.10
C LEU A 122 -7.51 9.09 -12.87
N ALA A 123 -7.26 8.22 -11.89
CA ALA A 123 -5.93 7.72 -11.61
C ALA A 123 -5.32 6.98 -12.82
N ASN A 124 -6.10 6.13 -13.48
CA ASN A 124 -5.65 5.43 -14.67
C ASN A 124 -5.47 6.37 -15.87
N LEU A 125 -6.38 7.31 -16.07
CA LEU A 125 -6.25 8.32 -17.13
C LEU A 125 -4.96 9.13 -16.95
N HIS A 126 -4.72 9.66 -15.75
CA HIS A 126 -3.47 10.39 -15.47
C HIS A 126 -2.23 9.51 -15.63
N TRP A 127 -2.28 8.27 -15.13
CA TRP A 127 -1.16 7.36 -15.27
C TRP A 127 -0.75 7.12 -16.73
N HIS A 128 -1.71 6.83 -17.59
CA HIS A 128 -1.42 6.48 -18.98
C HIS A 128 -1.26 7.71 -19.88
N LEU A 129 -2.20 8.65 -19.79
CA LEU A 129 -2.26 9.77 -20.73
C LEU A 129 -1.20 10.83 -20.43
N THR A 130 -0.87 11.07 -19.14
CA THR A 130 0.17 12.04 -18.81
C THR A 130 1.55 11.55 -19.26
N LEU A 131 1.84 10.25 -19.10
CA LEU A 131 3.05 9.65 -19.64
C LEU A 131 3.14 9.82 -21.17
N HIS A 132 2.03 9.57 -21.85
CA HIS A 132 1.98 9.60 -23.31
C HIS A 132 2.07 11.03 -23.87
N PHE A 133 1.28 11.97 -23.33
CA PHE A 133 1.13 13.31 -23.91
C PHE A 133 2.09 14.36 -23.34
N CYS A 134 2.64 14.17 -22.13
CA CYS A 134 3.54 15.13 -21.50
C CYS A 134 4.98 14.63 -21.40
N GLY A 135 5.20 13.33 -21.56
CA GLY A 135 6.51 12.68 -21.45
C GLY A 135 6.86 12.25 -20.03
N GLU A 136 7.62 11.16 -19.95
CA GLU A 136 7.91 10.47 -18.70
C GLU A 136 8.68 11.34 -17.70
N GLN A 137 9.73 12.05 -18.15
CA GLN A 137 10.57 12.86 -17.25
C GLN A 137 9.77 13.95 -16.55
N LYS A 138 8.96 14.71 -17.32
CA LYS A 138 8.15 15.79 -16.75
C LYS A 138 7.11 15.28 -15.76
N PHE A 139 6.52 14.11 -16.06
CA PHE A 139 5.59 13.48 -15.12
C PHE A 139 6.29 13.01 -13.86
N ASN A 140 7.49 12.43 -13.96
CA ASN A 140 8.29 12.05 -12.79
C ASN A 140 8.66 13.27 -11.95
N ASP A 141 9.06 14.38 -12.56
CA ASP A 141 9.40 15.61 -11.86
C ASP A 141 8.18 16.19 -11.14
N PHE A 142 7.00 16.17 -11.77
CA PHE A 142 5.74 16.58 -11.15
C PHE A 142 5.41 15.71 -9.92
N LEU A 143 5.50 14.38 -10.04
CA LEU A 143 5.24 13.47 -8.91
C LEU A 143 6.25 13.67 -7.77
N ALA A 144 7.52 13.94 -8.10
CA ALA A 144 8.56 14.21 -7.10
C ALA A 144 8.27 15.53 -6.36
N CYS A 145 7.90 16.58 -7.08
CA CYS A 145 7.52 17.86 -6.49
C CYS A 145 6.25 17.75 -5.64
N PHE A 146 5.28 16.92 -6.04
CA PHE A 146 4.10 16.62 -5.21
C PHE A 146 4.49 15.96 -3.89
N VAL A 147 5.30 14.91 -3.93
CA VAL A 147 5.78 14.21 -2.71
C VAL A 147 6.53 15.18 -1.80
N GLU A 148 7.41 16.02 -2.36
CA GLU A 148 8.15 17.02 -1.60
C GLU A 148 7.20 18.06 -0.97
N MET A 149 6.21 18.53 -1.71
CA MET A 149 5.21 19.48 -1.20
C MET A 149 4.43 18.91 -0.03
N ILE A 150 3.93 17.68 -0.12
CA ILE A 150 3.19 17.04 0.97
C ILE A 150 4.06 16.92 2.23
N ARG A 151 5.33 16.53 2.08
CA ARG A 151 6.23 16.29 3.22
C ARG A 151 6.74 17.57 3.88
N ASN A 152 7.06 18.58 3.11
CA ASN A 152 7.67 19.80 3.63
C ASN A 152 6.65 20.91 3.89
N GLN A 153 5.63 21.05 3.03
CA GLN A 153 4.60 22.09 3.08
C GLN A 153 5.16 23.52 3.22
N SER A 154 6.44 23.74 2.80
CA SER A 154 7.07 25.05 2.77
C SER A 154 6.60 25.85 1.56
N SER A 155 6.76 27.18 1.60
CA SER A 155 6.46 28.04 0.45
C SER A 155 7.27 27.63 -0.77
N GLU A 156 8.54 27.24 -0.58
CA GLU A 156 9.43 26.78 -1.65
C GLU A 156 8.92 25.47 -2.29
N SER A 157 8.57 24.45 -1.49
CA SER A 157 8.08 23.18 -2.02
C SER A 157 6.73 23.32 -2.74
N LYS A 158 5.86 24.23 -2.26
CA LYS A 158 4.60 24.57 -2.94
C LYS A 158 4.87 25.25 -4.30
N SER A 159 5.77 26.24 -4.34
CA SER A 159 6.16 26.90 -5.60
C SER A 159 6.71 25.90 -6.61
N LYS A 160 7.66 25.05 -6.21
CA LYS A 160 8.23 23.99 -7.08
C LYS A 160 7.15 23.08 -7.64
N PHE A 161 6.17 22.68 -6.82
CA PHE A 161 5.07 21.85 -7.29
C PHE A 161 4.24 22.55 -8.37
N PHE A 162 3.84 23.82 -8.16
CA PHE A 162 3.05 24.55 -9.15
C PHE A 162 3.83 24.90 -10.42
N ASP A 163 5.13 25.18 -10.30
CA ASP A 163 6.01 25.35 -11.46
C ASP A 163 6.08 24.05 -12.28
N SER A 164 6.22 22.90 -11.62
CA SER A 164 6.21 21.59 -12.30
C SER A 164 4.85 21.28 -12.94
N ALA A 165 3.75 21.65 -12.31
CA ALA A 165 2.40 21.49 -12.86
C ALA A 165 2.21 22.37 -14.12
N LYS A 166 2.71 23.61 -14.12
CA LYS A 166 2.71 24.49 -15.29
C LYS A 166 3.55 23.90 -16.43
N VAL A 167 4.77 23.41 -16.12
CA VAL A 167 5.61 22.73 -17.12
C VAL A 167 4.90 21.52 -17.72
N LEU A 168 4.23 20.71 -16.90
CA LEU A 168 3.46 19.55 -17.38
C LEU A 168 2.32 20.00 -18.31
N PHE A 169 1.55 20.99 -17.90
CA PHE A 169 0.45 21.57 -18.66
C PHE A 169 0.90 22.16 -19.99
N ASP A 170 1.94 23.00 -20.00
CA ASP A 170 2.43 23.69 -21.20
C ASP A 170 3.03 22.74 -22.23
N ASN A 171 3.57 21.61 -21.78
CA ASN A 171 4.16 20.59 -22.66
C ASN A 171 3.18 19.45 -23.03
N CYS A 172 1.92 19.51 -22.60
CA CYS A 172 0.93 18.52 -22.98
C CYS A 172 0.52 18.69 -24.44
N THR A 173 0.65 17.63 -25.24
CA THR A 173 0.40 17.65 -26.68
C THR A 173 -1.05 17.39 -27.06
N ASP A 174 -1.90 16.99 -26.12
CA ASP A 174 -3.34 16.76 -26.33
C ASP A 174 -4.17 17.77 -25.53
N GLU A 175 -5.02 18.55 -26.21
CA GLU A 175 -5.82 19.61 -25.57
C GLU A 175 -6.87 19.08 -24.59
N LYS A 176 -7.42 17.88 -24.81
CA LYS A 176 -8.37 17.28 -23.88
C LYS A 176 -7.68 16.86 -22.60
N HIS A 177 -6.53 16.20 -22.73
CA HIS A 177 -5.74 15.82 -21.57
C HIS A 177 -5.17 17.04 -20.84
N LYS A 178 -4.78 18.07 -21.57
CA LYS A 178 -4.33 19.36 -21.03
C LYS A 178 -5.41 20.00 -20.14
N SER A 179 -6.67 19.94 -20.56
CA SER A 179 -7.78 20.44 -19.73
C SER A 179 -7.94 19.65 -18.41
N MET A 180 -7.58 18.37 -18.37
CA MET A 180 -7.58 17.55 -17.14
C MET A 180 -6.43 17.93 -16.19
N LEU A 181 -5.38 18.57 -16.67
CA LEU A 181 -4.27 19.04 -15.85
C LEU A 181 -4.53 20.43 -15.23
N ALA A 182 -5.49 21.20 -15.78
CA ALA A 182 -5.82 22.53 -15.30
C ALA A 182 -6.16 22.63 -13.80
N PRO A 183 -6.87 21.65 -13.16
CA PRO A 183 -7.14 21.67 -11.74
C PRO A 183 -5.88 21.78 -10.88
N TYR A 184 -4.75 21.19 -11.30
CA TYR A 184 -3.49 21.24 -10.52
C TYR A 184 -2.88 22.63 -10.48
N ILE A 185 -3.03 23.42 -11.55
CA ILE A 185 -2.62 24.82 -11.57
C ILE A 185 -3.59 25.67 -10.73
N TYR A 186 -4.90 25.43 -10.90
CA TYR A 186 -5.94 26.15 -10.17
C TYR A 186 -5.86 25.94 -8.65
N ALA A 187 -5.38 24.78 -8.20
CA ALA A 187 -5.21 24.43 -6.80
C ALA A 187 -4.28 25.38 -6.04
N GLU A 188 -3.39 26.14 -6.74
CA GLU A 188 -2.48 27.11 -6.13
C GLU A 188 -3.19 28.10 -5.20
N ARG A 189 -4.40 28.51 -5.61
CA ARG A 189 -5.23 29.46 -4.85
C ARG A 189 -5.74 28.91 -3.52
N PHE A 190 -5.80 27.59 -3.37
CA PHE A 190 -6.42 26.90 -2.24
C PHE A 190 -5.47 25.96 -1.52
N ILE A 191 -4.20 25.94 -1.89
CA ILE A 191 -3.25 24.92 -1.44
C ILE A 191 -3.09 24.87 0.09
N ASN A 192 -3.19 26.00 0.76
CA ASN A 192 -3.08 26.05 2.21
C ASN A 192 -4.31 25.40 2.89
N ASP A 193 -5.49 25.59 2.32
CA ASP A 193 -6.73 24.95 2.80
C ASP A 193 -6.69 23.45 2.51
N ILE A 194 -6.22 23.06 1.30
CA ILE A 194 -6.08 21.66 0.89
C ILE A 194 -5.11 20.91 1.82
N LEU A 195 -3.99 21.53 2.17
CA LEU A 195 -2.98 20.90 3.03
C LEU A 195 -3.28 20.98 4.52
N ASN A 196 -4.32 21.73 4.90
CA ASN A 196 -4.69 21.88 6.30
C ASN A 196 -5.13 20.53 6.90
N GLY A 197 -4.44 20.09 7.96
CA GLY A 197 -4.71 18.82 8.61
C GLY A 197 -4.08 17.59 7.97
N ILE A 198 -3.35 17.76 6.84
CA ILE A 198 -2.61 16.66 6.22
C ILE A 198 -1.29 16.43 6.98
N ASP A 199 -1.09 15.21 7.46
CA ASP A 199 0.15 14.79 8.10
C ASP A 199 1.32 14.84 7.10
N LYS A 200 2.36 15.60 7.43
CA LYS A 200 3.52 15.82 6.56
C LYS A 200 4.34 14.55 6.31
N LYS A 201 4.37 13.65 7.28
CA LYS A 201 5.31 12.54 7.27
C LYS A 201 4.74 11.28 6.62
N TYR A 202 3.48 10.97 6.94
CA TYR A 202 2.89 9.68 6.61
C TYR A 202 1.60 9.75 5.77
N ALA A 203 1.07 10.93 5.45
CA ALA A 203 -0.20 11.06 4.72
C ALA A 203 -0.30 10.24 3.43
N ILE A 204 0.82 10.11 2.71
CA ILE A 204 0.89 9.37 1.44
C ILE A 204 1.58 8.00 1.58
N ASP A 205 1.79 7.54 2.83
CA ASP A 205 2.44 6.25 3.08
C ASP A 205 1.48 5.08 2.79
N PRO A 206 1.87 4.12 1.95
CA PRO A 206 1.01 3.01 1.56
C PRO A 206 0.67 2.05 2.72
N ALA A 207 1.43 2.05 3.80
CA ALA A 207 1.18 1.18 4.95
C ALA A 207 -0.18 1.47 5.61
N ILE A 208 -0.58 2.76 5.67
CA ILE A 208 -1.82 3.19 6.33
C ILE A 208 -3.04 2.67 5.57
N SER A 209 -3.10 2.93 4.26
CA SER A 209 -4.21 2.47 3.43
C SER A 209 -4.26 0.94 3.33
N SER A 210 -3.10 0.30 3.27
CA SER A 210 -2.99 -1.17 3.24
C SER A 210 -3.51 -1.78 4.54
N LEU A 211 -3.12 -1.26 5.69
CA LEU A 211 -3.64 -1.72 6.99
C LEU A 211 -5.16 -1.58 7.06
N PHE A 212 -5.71 -0.43 6.65
CA PHE A 212 -7.15 -0.20 6.62
C PHE A 212 -7.89 -1.26 5.78
N CYS A 213 -7.38 -1.57 4.58
CA CYS A 213 -7.94 -2.61 3.71
C CYS A 213 -7.90 -4.00 4.38
N HIS A 214 -6.77 -4.36 4.99
CA HIS A 214 -6.63 -5.63 5.72
C HIS A 214 -7.62 -5.73 6.90
N LEU A 215 -7.69 -4.70 7.76
CA LEU A 215 -8.61 -4.69 8.91
C LEU A 215 -10.07 -4.88 8.46
N THR A 216 -10.44 -4.24 7.35
CA THR A 216 -11.76 -4.39 6.76
C THR A 216 -11.99 -5.81 6.24
N GLU A 217 -11.02 -6.38 5.55
CA GLU A 217 -11.13 -7.74 4.98
C GLU A 217 -11.22 -8.80 6.08
N TRP A 218 -10.36 -8.74 7.09
CA TRP A 218 -10.44 -9.64 8.25
C TRP A 218 -11.74 -9.47 9.03
N GLY A 219 -12.20 -8.24 9.23
CA GLY A 219 -13.46 -7.95 9.89
C GLY A 219 -14.70 -8.50 9.16
N LYS A 220 -14.65 -8.63 7.83
CA LYS A 220 -15.72 -9.29 7.04
C LYS A 220 -15.72 -10.81 7.22
N ARG A 221 -14.55 -11.41 7.39
CA ARG A 221 -14.34 -12.87 7.40
C ARG A 221 -14.57 -13.50 8.76
N LEU A 222 -14.08 -12.83 9.80
CA LEU A 222 -14.12 -13.38 11.15
C LEU A 222 -15.47 -13.10 11.82
N ASN A 223 -15.99 -14.08 12.58
CA ASN A 223 -17.23 -13.91 13.34
C ASN A 223 -17.03 -12.95 14.52
N GLU A 224 -15.89 -13.06 15.21
CA GLU A 224 -15.51 -12.20 16.34
C GLU A 224 -14.45 -11.19 15.94
N PRO A 225 -14.44 -9.99 16.57
CA PRO A 225 -13.39 -9.00 16.35
C PRO A 225 -12.02 -9.58 16.74
N PRO A 226 -11.01 -9.58 15.82
CA PRO A 226 -9.68 -10.11 16.11
C PRO A 226 -8.86 -9.16 16.96
N ILE A 227 -7.82 -9.71 17.61
CA ILE A 227 -6.65 -8.95 18.07
C ILE A 227 -5.71 -8.80 16.87
N VAL A 228 -5.18 -7.62 16.68
CA VAL A 228 -4.24 -7.28 15.60
C VAL A 228 -2.89 -6.92 16.20
N ILE A 229 -1.85 -7.63 15.77
CA ILE A 229 -0.46 -7.38 16.18
C ILE A 229 0.34 -7.08 14.93
N TYR A 230 0.98 -5.91 14.86
CA TYR A 230 1.86 -5.52 13.75
C TYR A 230 3.31 -5.41 14.22
N ASP A 231 4.29 -5.79 13.37
CA ASP A 231 5.70 -5.57 13.66
C ASP A 231 6.02 -4.07 13.67
N GLU A 232 7.15 -3.66 14.23
CA GLU A 232 7.52 -2.26 14.43
C GLU A 232 7.45 -1.47 13.11
N SER A 233 6.35 -0.74 12.91
CA SER A 233 6.11 0.13 11.75
C SER A 233 5.89 1.57 12.22
N LYS A 234 6.79 2.47 11.82
CA LYS A 234 6.67 3.90 12.17
C LYS A 234 5.41 4.56 11.62
N PRO A 235 5.00 4.33 10.33
CA PRO A 235 3.77 4.88 9.79
C PRO A 235 2.52 4.38 10.52
N ILE A 236 2.44 3.08 10.77
CA ILE A 236 1.29 2.45 11.47
C ILE A 236 1.22 2.98 12.91
N THR A 237 2.35 3.01 13.62
CA THR A 237 2.39 3.52 15.00
C THR A 237 1.97 4.99 15.07
N ALA A 238 2.43 5.83 14.16
CA ALA A 238 2.02 7.24 14.12
C ALA A 238 0.53 7.42 13.81
N SER A 239 -0.06 6.50 13.04
CA SER A 239 -1.48 6.53 12.66
C SER A 239 -2.38 5.77 13.63
N GLN A 240 -1.82 5.08 14.62
CA GLN A 240 -2.59 4.28 15.59
C GLN A 240 -3.73 5.08 16.27
N PRO A 241 -3.56 6.35 16.68
CA PRO A 241 -4.67 7.12 17.27
C PRO A 241 -5.87 7.28 16.33
N ILE A 242 -5.64 7.36 15.02
CA ILE A 242 -6.71 7.43 14.01
C ILE A 242 -7.43 6.08 13.91
N PHE A 243 -6.68 4.98 13.84
CA PHE A 243 -7.26 3.64 13.82
C PHE A 243 -8.06 3.34 15.10
N MET A 244 -7.57 3.78 16.26
CA MET A 244 -8.30 3.59 17.52
C MET A 244 -9.68 4.28 17.49
N LYS A 245 -9.78 5.51 16.96
CA LYS A 245 -11.08 6.17 16.76
C LYS A 245 -12.00 5.40 15.79
N MET A 246 -11.44 4.71 14.81
CA MET A 246 -12.20 3.87 13.87
C MET A 246 -12.69 2.56 14.50
N ILE A 247 -12.05 2.13 15.58
CA ILE A 247 -12.31 0.85 16.30
C ILE A 247 -13.24 1.07 17.49
N ASP A 248 -13.01 2.11 18.30
CA ASP A 248 -13.65 2.32 19.60
C ASP A 248 -15.08 2.92 19.53
N GLY A 249 -15.58 3.17 18.34
CA GLY A 249 -16.90 3.77 18.15
C GLY A 249 -16.96 5.29 18.24
N SER A 250 -15.82 5.98 18.35
CA SER A 250 -15.76 7.45 18.25
C SER A 250 -16.28 7.97 16.92
N ILE A 251 -16.22 7.13 15.87
CA ILE A 251 -16.89 7.35 14.59
C ILE A 251 -18.29 6.72 14.66
N PRO A 252 -19.37 7.49 14.39
CA PRO A 252 -20.72 6.95 14.39
C PRO A 252 -20.86 5.71 13.51
N PRO A 253 -21.67 4.72 13.93
CA PRO A 253 -21.94 3.55 13.10
C PRO A 253 -22.48 3.94 11.73
N GLY A 254 -21.86 3.41 10.68
CA GLY A 254 -22.25 3.76 9.32
C GLY A 254 -21.50 2.98 8.26
N LYS A 255 -21.81 3.29 7.01
CA LYS A 255 -21.10 2.78 5.83
C LYS A 255 -20.54 3.97 5.07
N ILE A 256 -19.25 3.94 4.79
CA ILE A 256 -18.56 4.93 3.96
C ILE A 256 -18.06 4.24 2.70
N GLY A 257 -18.06 4.96 1.56
CA GLY A 257 -17.61 4.46 0.27
C GLY A 257 -18.71 4.03 -0.68
N TYR A 258 -18.32 3.59 -1.87
CA TYR A 258 -19.23 3.30 -3.00
C TYR A 258 -18.95 1.91 -3.59
N GLY A 259 -19.97 1.32 -4.21
CA GLY A 259 -19.86 0.04 -4.91
C GLY A 259 -19.33 -1.09 -4.00
N GLN A 260 -18.28 -1.74 -4.45
CA GLN A 260 -17.59 -2.82 -3.69
C GLN A 260 -16.66 -2.26 -2.60
N ARG A 261 -16.28 -0.98 -2.67
CA ARG A 261 -15.45 -0.29 -1.68
C ARG A 261 -16.30 0.39 -0.61
N LYS A 262 -17.20 -0.38 0.02
CA LYS A 262 -18.00 0.05 1.16
C LYS A 262 -17.40 -0.49 2.45
N PHE A 263 -17.07 0.41 3.35
CA PHE A 263 -16.49 0.11 4.66
C PHE A 263 -17.53 0.38 5.73
N LYS A 264 -17.59 -0.51 6.72
CA LYS A 264 -18.46 -0.36 7.90
C LYS A 264 -17.65 0.17 9.06
N PHE A 265 -18.21 1.11 9.79
CA PHE A 265 -17.68 1.62 11.06
C PHE A 265 -18.62 1.28 12.21
N PRO A 266 -18.08 1.07 13.44
CA PRO A 266 -16.66 0.93 13.73
C PRO A 266 -16.04 -0.27 13.03
N LEU A 267 -14.70 -0.23 12.84
CA LEU A 267 -13.96 -1.39 12.30
C LEU A 267 -14.06 -2.55 13.27
N LYS A 268 -14.28 -3.75 12.74
CA LYS A 268 -14.42 -4.98 13.53
C LYS A 268 -13.06 -5.49 13.97
N VAL A 269 -12.46 -4.80 14.93
CA VAL A 269 -11.16 -5.11 15.56
C VAL A 269 -11.33 -4.94 17.05
N ARG A 270 -10.79 -5.87 17.85
CA ARG A 270 -10.83 -5.82 19.30
C ARG A 270 -9.70 -4.97 19.88
N GLU A 271 -8.51 -5.16 19.35
CA GLU A 271 -7.28 -4.54 19.82
C GLU A 271 -6.32 -4.38 18.64
N LEU A 272 -5.60 -3.27 18.59
CA LEU A 272 -4.53 -2.98 17.63
C LEU A 272 -3.29 -2.55 18.40
N ARG A 273 -2.21 -3.35 18.34
CA ARG A 273 -0.96 -3.06 19.04
C ARG A 273 0.27 -3.51 18.26
N SER A 274 1.41 -2.90 18.56
CA SER A 274 2.70 -3.37 18.07
C SER A 274 3.14 -4.66 18.78
N GLY A 275 3.94 -5.47 18.11
CA GLY A 275 4.58 -6.66 18.61
C GLY A 275 6.03 -6.74 18.19
N ASN A 276 6.72 -7.78 18.64
CA ASN A 276 8.11 -8.04 18.31
C ASN A 276 8.22 -9.47 17.74
N SER A 277 8.90 -9.63 16.62
CA SER A 277 9.06 -10.91 15.92
C SER A 277 9.73 -12.01 16.74
N LYS A 278 10.49 -11.66 17.78
CA LYS A 278 11.04 -12.63 18.73
C LYS A 278 10.00 -13.22 19.69
N GLN A 279 8.99 -12.42 20.02
CA GLN A 279 7.88 -12.87 20.90
C GLN A 279 6.75 -13.52 20.12
N TYR A 280 6.55 -13.11 18.88
CA TYR A 280 5.47 -13.56 18.02
C TYR A 280 6.02 -14.18 16.73
N PRO A 281 6.27 -15.51 16.69
CA PRO A 281 6.80 -16.18 15.50
C PRO A 281 5.97 -15.94 14.22
N ALA A 282 4.68 -15.69 14.36
CA ALA A 282 3.80 -15.38 13.22
C ALA A 282 4.17 -14.07 12.52
N LEU A 283 4.85 -13.11 13.18
CA LEU A 283 5.39 -11.91 12.53
C LEU A 283 6.52 -12.27 11.56
N GLN A 284 7.37 -13.27 11.90
CA GLN A 284 8.40 -13.74 10.96
C GLN A 284 7.79 -14.40 9.73
N ILE A 285 6.65 -15.11 9.89
CA ILE A 285 5.91 -15.68 8.76
C ILE A 285 5.35 -14.55 7.88
N ALA A 286 4.81 -13.49 8.49
CA ALA A 286 4.31 -12.33 7.76
C ALA A 286 5.44 -11.62 6.99
N ASP A 287 6.66 -11.43 7.58
CA ASP A 287 7.87 -10.91 6.89
C ASP A 287 8.21 -11.74 5.65
N LEU A 288 8.25 -13.07 5.81
CA LEU A 288 8.59 -13.98 4.72
C LEU A 288 7.58 -13.87 3.55
N ILE A 289 6.28 -13.84 3.85
CA ILE A 289 5.23 -13.68 2.85
C ILE A 289 5.30 -12.29 2.21
N ALA A 290 5.41 -11.22 3.00
CA ALA A 290 5.53 -9.87 2.50
C ALA A 290 6.74 -9.70 1.59
N GLY A 291 7.91 -10.21 2.03
CA GLY A 291 9.15 -10.17 1.29
C GLY A 291 9.09 -10.94 -0.03
N ALA A 292 8.57 -12.18 -0.01
CA ALA A 292 8.43 -13.00 -1.21
C ALA A 292 7.47 -12.36 -2.22
N THR A 293 6.33 -11.85 -1.74
CA THR A 293 5.36 -11.14 -2.58
C THR A 293 5.97 -9.88 -3.20
N ARG A 294 6.66 -9.06 -2.38
CA ARG A 294 7.36 -7.86 -2.87
C ARG A 294 8.39 -8.20 -3.93
N TYR A 295 9.18 -9.26 -3.72
CA TYR A 295 10.20 -9.67 -4.67
C TYR A 295 9.59 -10.01 -6.03
N TYR A 296 8.58 -10.87 -6.04
CA TYR A 296 7.86 -11.27 -7.25
C TYR A 296 7.25 -10.07 -7.98
N TYR A 297 6.47 -9.24 -7.30
CA TYR A 297 5.82 -8.10 -7.95
C TYR A 297 6.78 -6.98 -8.33
N SER A 298 7.94 -6.86 -7.68
CA SER A 298 8.97 -5.92 -8.12
C SER A 298 9.55 -6.33 -9.48
N ALA A 299 9.84 -7.62 -9.70
CA ALA A 299 10.28 -8.13 -11.00
C ALA A 299 9.17 -7.96 -12.05
N PHE A 300 7.94 -8.29 -11.70
CA PHE A 300 6.77 -8.14 -12.55
C PHE A 300 6.58 -6.69 -13.06
N PHE A 301 6.57 -5.71 -12.18
CA PHE A 301 6.38 -4.30 -12.56
C PHE A 301 7.57 -3.69 -13.30
N ARG A 302 8.78 -4.22 -13.10
CA ARG A 302 9.97 -3.83 -13.88
C ARG A 302 10.06 -4.56 -15.21
N ASN A 303 9.14 -5.50 -15.48
CA ASN A 303 9.17 -6.36 -16.66
C ASN A 303 10.51 -7.10 -16.81
N GLU A 304 11.06 -7.57 -15.69
CA GLU A 304 12.33 -8.29 -15.63
C GLU A 304 12.11 -9.80 -15.68
N SER A 305 12.89 -10.49 -16.49
CA SER A 305 12.95 -11.95 -16.46
C SER A 305 13.84 -12.39 -15.29
N ASP A 306 13.21 -12.67 -14.14
CA ASP A 306 13.89 -13.14 -12.94
C ASP A 306 13.50 -14.57 -12.61
N GLN A 307 14.49 -15.47 -12.59
CA GLN A 307 14.26 -16.91 -12.38
C GLN A 307 13.65 -17.22 -11.01
N PHE A 308 14.03 -16.46 -9.97
CA PHE A 308 13.48 -16.69 -8.63
C PHE A 308 12.05 -16.15 -8.53
N ALA A 309 11.77 -15.02 -9.17
CA ALA A 309 10.40 -14.51 -9.27
C ALA A 309 9.47 -15.49 -9.99
N ASN A 310 9.91 -16.09 -11.10
CA ASN A 310 9.13 -17.11 -11.80
C ASN A 310 8.87 -18.34 -10.91
N LYS A 311 9.87 -18.82 -10.17
CA LYS A 311 9.69 -19.92 -9.21
C LYS A 311 8.75 -19.55 -8.04
N LEU A 312 8.72 -18.30 -7.59
CA LEU A 312 7.74 -17.83 -6.58
C LEU A 312 6.31 -17.85 -7.15
N GLN A 313 6.15 -17.51 -8.42
CA GLN A 313 4.87 -17.65 -9.11
C GLN A 313 4.42 -19.11 -9.18
N ASP A 314 5.30 -20.01 -9.62
CA ASP A 314 5.05 -21.46 -9.67
C ASP A 314 4.71 -22.03 -8.29
N ALA A 315 5.33 -21.53 -7.23
CA ALA A 315 5.02 -21.85 -5.83
C ALA A 315 3.67 -21.28 -5.36
N GLY A 316 3.01 -20.46 -6.17
CA GLY A 316 1.66 -19.94 -5.94
C GLY A 316 1.60 -18.73 -5.02
N ILE A 317 2.61 -17.87 -5.01
CA ILE A 317 2.63 -16.65 -4.16
C ILE A 317 1.44 -15.72 -4.41
N GLU A 318 0.92 -15.69 -5.65
CA GLU A 318 -0.19 -14.83 -6.04
C GLU A 318 -1.52 -15.19 -5.35
N ARG A 319 -1.69 -16.44 -4.90
CA ARG A 319 -2.91 -16.88 -4.19
C ARG A 319 -3.19 -16.11 -2.89
N PHE A 320 -2.17 -15.50 -2.30
CA PHE A 320 -2.32 -14.73 -1.07
C PHE A 320 -2.76 -13.27 -1.29
N VAL A 321 -2.74 -12.82 -2.53
CA VAL A 321 -3.05 -11.42 -2.86
C VAL A 321 -4.56 -11.21 -2.86
N PHE A 322 -5.03 -10.33 -1.98
CA PHE A 322 -6.44 -9.93 -1.95
C PHE A 322 -6.68 -8.51 -2.47
N GLY A 323 -5.62 -7.72 -2.63
CA GLY A 323 -5.70 -6.37 -3.14
C GLY A 323 -4.41 -5.94 -3.83
N LEU A 324 -4.58 -5.32 -4.99
CA LEU A 324 -3.52 -4.73 -5.79
C LEU A 324 -3.90 -3.28 -6.11
N SER A 325 -3.07 -2.34 -5.72
CA SER A 325 -3.16 -0.95 -6.16
C SER A 325 -2.06 -0.69 -7.19
N GLY A 326 -2.41 -0.76 -8.47
CA GLY A 326 -1.48 -0.64 -9.58
C GLY A 326 -2.16 -0.71 -10.96
N ARG A 327 -1.36 -0.80 -11.97
CA ARG A 327 -1.64 -0.67 -13.40
C ARG A 327 -2.76 -1.54 -14.00
N GLU A 328 -3.29 -2.56 -13.33
CA GLU A 328 -3.95 -3.71 -13.99
C GLU A 328 -5.47 -3.74 -14.01
N ILE A 329 -6.14 -2.64 -13.80
CA ILE A 329 -7.62 -2.65 -13.83
C ILE A 329 -8.18 -2.77 -15.27
N TRP A 330 -7.33 -2.86 -16.29
CA TRP A 330 -7.76 -2.88 -17.70
C TRP A 330 -7.65 -4.24 -18.41
N ASN A 331 -7.22 -5.29 -17.73
CA ASN A 331 -7.12 -6.64 -18.33
C ASN A 331 -8.26 -7.58 -17.91
N THR A 332 -9.43 -7.05 -17.63
CA THR A 332 -10.67 -7.85 -17.48
C THR A 332 -11.69 -7.47 -18.52
#